data_e1fff11e5c879c8ab116642bee2a1368
#
_entry.id   e1fff11e5c879c8ab116642bee2a1368
#
_cell.length_a   1.000
_cell.length_b   1.000
_cell.length_c   1.000
_cell.angle_alpha   90.00
_cell.angle_beta   90.00
_cell.angle_gamma   90.00
#
_symmetry.space_group_name_H-M   'P 1'
#
loop_
_entity.id
_entity.type
_entity.pdbx_description
1 polymer ?
#
loop_
_entity_poly.entity_id
_entity_poly.type
_entity_poly.pdbx_seq_one_letter_code
_entity_poly.pdbx_strand_id
1 'polypeptide(L)'
;MGYYSINNYIYLPSFCNRKGIKINFSNIKGLLLDLEGVVYEGDKLVDGALDTINKLLSYNFKIKYLTNTTVTPRKQILKKLLKFKLSIIETDIFTPPIAAGIFLKKNKISKIFLLTNQLLQEDFKEFIIDKV
;
A
#
# COMPACT_ATOMS: atom_id res chain seq x y z
N MET A 1 -13.54 19.74 -1.94
CA MET A 1 -14.42 19.20 -2.99
C MET A 1 -15.18 18.03 -2.42
N GLY A 2 -16.51 18.10 -2.36
CA GLY A 2 -17.31 17.13 -1.63
C GLY A 2 -17.61 15.89 -2.49
N TYR A 3 -17.49 14.73 -1.90
CA TYR A 3 -17.98 13.48 -2.47
C TYR A 3 -19.46 13.33 -2.11
N TYR A 4 -20.32 13.08 -3.09
CA TYR A 4 -21.71 12.77 -2.85
C TYR A 4 -21.92 11.26 -3.01
N SER A 5 -22.38 10.59 -1.96
CA SER A 5 -22.82 9.21 -2.02
C SER A 5 -24.34 9.20 -2.16
N ILE A 6 -24.83 8.71 -3.30
CA ILE A 6 -26.25 8.42 -3.49
C ILE A 6 -26.33 6.95 -3.94
N ASN A 7 -27.07 6.15 -3.19
CA ASN A 7 -27.38 4.74 -3.54
C ASN A 7 -26.15 3.83 -3.78
N ASN A 8 -25.20 3.74 -2.84
CA ASN A 8 -24.02 2.86 -2.94
C ASN A 8 -23.04 3.18 -4.08
N TYR A 9 -23.09 4.38 -4.64
CA TYR A 9 -22.14 4.84 -5.65
C TYR A 9 -21.32 6.01 -5.10
N ILE A 10 -20.00 5.96 -5.29
CA ILE A 10 -19.11 7.11 -5.06
C ILE A 10 -18.88 7.79 -6.41
N TYR A 11 -19.17 9.07 -6.47
CA TYR A 11 -18.87 9.89 -7.62
C TYR A 11 -17.47 10.51 -7.44
N LEU A 12 -16.53 10.20 -8.32
CA LEU A 12 -15.18 10.77 -8.37
C LEU A 12 -15.11 11.79 -9.52
N PRO A 13 -15.40 13.08 -9.27
CA PRO A 13 -15.50 14.05 -10.36
C PRO A 13 -14.15 14.43 -10.99
N SER A 14 -13.04 14.17 -10.35
CA SER A 14 -11.71 14.67 -10.76
C SER A 14 -10.83 13.68 -11.53
N PHE A 15 -11.16 12.39 -11.56
CA PHE A 15 -10.29 11.38 -12.18
C PHE A 15 -10.71 10.94 -13.58
N CYS A 16 -11.87 11.34 -14.07
CA CYS A 16 -12.33 10.95 -15.41
C CYS A 16 -12.99 12.11 -16.12
N ASN A 17 -12.19 12.87 -16.82
CA ASN A 17 -12.70 13.82 -17.82
C ASN A 17 -13.22 13.01 -19.00
N ARG A 18 -14.48 12.66 -19.04
CA ARG A 18 -15.32 12.43 -20.24
C ARG A 18 -16.61 11.63 -20.06
N LYS A 19 -16.82 10.89 -19.01
CA LYS A 19 -18.14 10.29 -18.64
C LYS A 19 -17.96 9.72 -17.24
N GLY A 20 -18.62 10.28 -16.24
CA GLY A 20 -18.49 9.82 -14.85
C GLY A 20 -18.64 8.30 -14.76
N ILE A 21 -17.59 7.62 -14.35
CA ILE A 21 -17.64 6.17 -14.13
C ILE A 21 -18.43 5.97 -12.84
N LYS A 22 -19.61 5.37 -12.96
CA LYS A 22 -20.35 4.89 -11.79
C LYS A 22 -19.75 3.55 -11.35
N ILE A 23 -19.01 3.56 -10.26
CA ILE A 23 -18.49 2.33 -9.68
C ILE A 23 -19.49 1.83 -8.65
N ASN A 24 -20.00 0.63 -8.84
CA ASN A 24 -20.83 -0.04 -7.85
C ASN A 24 -19.91 -0.73 -6.82
N PHE A 25 -19.89 -0.22 -5.61
CA PHE A 25 -19.05 -0.73 -4.52
C PHE A 25 -19.70 -1.84 -3.71
N SER A 26 -20.96 -2.23 -3.98
CA SER A 26 -21.68 -3.20 -3.14
C SER A 26 -20.97 -4.55 -2.98
N ASN A 27 -20.19 -4.96 -3.99
CA ASN A 27 -19.45 -6.23 -3.99
C ASN A 27 -17.94 -6.06 -3.72
N ILE A 28 -17.45 -4.82 -3.57
CA ILE A 28 -16.04 -4.54 -3.31
C ILE A 28 -15.81 -4.63 -1.81
N LYS A 29 -14.92 -5.52 -1.38
CA LYS A 29 -14.57 -5.72 0.04
C LYS A 29 -13.15 -5.29 0.37
N GLY A 30 -12.30 -5.09 -0.62
CA GLY A 30 -10.92 -4.72 -0.45
C GLY A 30 -10.46 -3.70 -1.47
N LEU A 31 -9.49 -2.90 -1.07
CA LEU A 31 -8.87 -1.87 -1.88
C LEU A 31 -7.35 -2.05 -1.87
N LEU A 32 -6.74 -1.82 -3.03
CA LEU A 32 -5.30 -1.69 -3.17
C LEU A 32 -5.01 -0.21 -3.44
N LEU A 33 -4.30 0.44 -2.53
CA LEU A 33 -3.93 1.84 -2.66
C LEU A 33 -2.44 1.96 -2.90
N ASP A 34 -2.06 2.67 -3.94
CA ASP A 34 -0.68 3.10 -4.13
C ASP A 34 -0.31 4.15 -3.07
N LEU A 35 0.97 4.24 -2.71
CA LEU A 35 1.45 5.14 -1.67
C LEU A 35 1.92 6.46 -2.24
N GLU A 36 2.95 6.45 -3.08
CA GLU A 36 3.57 7.68 -3.61
C GLU A 36 2.66 8.29 -4.67
N GLY A 37 2.33 9.57 -4.54
CA GLY A 37 1.41 10.27 -5.44
C GLY A 37 -0.08 10.05 -5.15
N VAL A 38 -0.44 9.13 -4.25
CA VAL A 38 -1.84 8.82 -3.88
C VAL A 38 -2.11 9.09 -2.41
N VAL A 39 -1.29 8.55 -1.53
CA VAL A 39 -1.40 8.75 -0.07
C VAL A 39 -0.49 9.89 0.38
N TYR A 40 0.72 9.97 -0.14
CA TYR A 40 1.66 11.03 0.16
C TYR A 40 2.53 11.36 -1.06
N GLU A 41 3.15 12.53 -1.05
CA GLU A 41 4.21 12.97 -1.97
C GLU A 41 5.43 13.40 -1.14
N GLY A 42 6.57 12.73 -1.32
CA GLY A 42 7.74 12.94 -0.47
C GLY A 42 7.35 12.79 1.01
N ASP A 43 7.55 13.81 1.82
CA ASP A 43 7.23 13.79 3.25
C ASP A 43 5.91 14.48 3.60
N LYS A 44 5.03 14.70 2.63
CA LYS A 44 3.74 15.35 2.83
C LYS A 44 2.60 14.42 2.48
N LEU A 45 1.60 14.38 3.34
CA LEU A 45 0.35 13.68 3.05
C LEU A 45 -0.41 14.42 1.94
N VAL A 46 -0.99 13.69 1.01
CA VAL A 46 -1.89 14.26 0.00
C VAL A 46 -3.15 14.78 0.69
N ASP A 47 -3.59 15.96 0.30
CA ASP A 47 -4.77 16.60 0.89
C ASP A 47 -6.01 15.70 0.83
N GLY A 48 -6.64 15.50 1.99
CA GLY A 48 -7.82 14.65 2.13
C GLY A 48 -7.55 13.14 2.16
N ALA A 49 -6.29 12.68 1.99
CA ALA A 49 -5.97 11.25 1.99
C ALA A 49 -6.31 10.59 3.32
N LEU A 50 -5.94 11.20 4.47
CA LEU A 50 -6.22 10.65 5.79
C LEU A 50 -7.73 10.48 6.03
N ASP A 51 -8.51 11.52 5.75
CA ASP A 51 -9.96 11.50 5.96
C ASP A 51 -10.64 10.47 5.05
N THR A 52 -10.17 10.37 3.80
CA THR A 52 -10.68 9.38 2.84
C THR A 52 -10.40 7.96 3.30
N ILE A 53 -9.17 7.68 3.75
CA ILE A 53 -8.77 6.36 4.25
C ILE A 53 -9.59 6.00 5.50
N ASN A 54 -9.71 6.92 6.47
CA ASN A 54 -10.49 6.69 7.68
C ASN A 54 -11.98 6.40 7.35
N LYS A 55 -12.53 7.12 6.38
CA LYS A 55 -13.91 6.88 5.91
C LYS A 55 -14.05 5.51 5.24
N LEU A 56 -13.09 5.09 4.43
CA LEU A 56 -13.09 3.75 3.81
C LEU A 56 -13.01 2.65 4.88
N LEU A 57 -12.16 2.82 5.89
CA LEU A 57 -12.05 1.90 7.02
C LEU A 57 -13.37 1.83 7.82
N SER A 58 -14.06 2.96 8.04
CA SER A 58 -15.35 2.98 8.72
C SER A 58 -16.46 2.25 7.96
N TYR A 59 -16.31 2.10 6.65
CA TYR A 59 -17.18 1.25 5.80
C TYR A 59 -16.74 -0.20 5.74
N ASN A 60 -15.80 -0.63 6.60
CA ASN A 60 -15.25 -1.99 6.68
C ASN A 60 -14.50 -2.45 5.42
N PHE A 61 -13.98 -1.53 4.60
CA PHE A 61 -13.07 -1.91 3.54
C PHE A 61 -11.75 -2.43 4.09
N LYS A 62 -11.27 -3.54 3.54
CA LYS A 62 -9.91 -4.04 3.77
C LYS A 62 -8.96 -3.29 2.84
N ILE A 63 -7.98 -2.58 3.40
CA ILE A 63 -7.04 -1.79 2.59
C ILE A 63 -5.66 -2.45 2.65
N LYS A 64 -5.04 -2.63 1.48
CA LYS A 64 -3.62 -2.95 1.34
C LYS A 64 -2.94 -1.81 0.61
N TYR A 65 -1.79 -1.41 1.14
CA TYR A 65 -1.00 -0.32 0.60
C TYR A 65 0.12 -0.88 -0.25
N LEU A 66 0.17 -0.46 -1.50
CA LEU A 66 1.17 -0.90 -2.47
C LEU A 66 2.24 0.18 -2.62
N THR A 67 3.45 -0.25 -2.89
CA THR A 67 4.53 0.63 -3.31
C THR A 67 5.48 -0.14 -4.20
N ASN A 68 6.08 0.53 -5.16
CA ASN A 68 7.10 -0.02 -6.06
C ASN A 68 8.52 0.19 -5.54
N THR A 69 8.70 0.74 -4.33
CA THR A 69 10.05 0.95 -3.77
C THR A 69 10.78 -0.37 -3.55
N THR A 70 12.02 -0.42 -4.03
CA THR A 70 12.94 -1.55 -3.87
C THR A 70 14.13 -1.21 -2.98
N VAL A 71 14.10 -0.05 -2.32
CA VAL A 71 15.22 0.45 -1.51
C VAL A 71 14.85 0.74 -0.06
N THR A 72 13.56 0.78 0.27
CA THR A 72 13.05 1.12 1.59
C THR A 72 12.41 -0.10 2.24
N PRO A 73 12.90 -0.57 3.39
CA PRO A 73 12.28 -1.68 4.13
C PRO A 73 10.83 -1.38 4.54
N ARG A 74 10.01 -2.42 4.56
CA ARG A 74 8.59 -2.31 4.93
C ARG A 74 8.36 -1.61 6.26
N LYS A 75 9.20 -1.87 7.26
CA LYS A 75 9.12 -1.20 8.57
C LYS A 75 9.38 0.31 8.52
N GLN A 76 10.25 0.77 7.63
CA GLN A 76 10.48 2.22 7.48
C GLN A 76 9.28 2.89 6.82
N ILE A 77 8.65 2.22 5.85
CA ILE A 77 7.40 2.68 5.25
C ILE A 77 6.31 2.76 6.32
N LEU A 78 6.17 1.72 7.14
CA LEU A 78 5.21 1.73 8.26
C LEU A 78 5.45 2.93 9.19
N LYS A 79 6.70 3.17 9.61
CA LYS A 79 7.04 4.31 10.47
C LYS A 79 6.63 5.65 9.84
N LYS A 80 6.81 5.80 8.53
CA LYS A 80 6.40 7.00 7.79
C LYS A 80 4.88 7.16 7.81
N LEU A 81 4.13 6.10 7.52
CA LEU A 81 2.66 6.13 7.49
C LEU A 81 2.05 6.39 8.87
N LEU A 82 2.66 5.86 9.93
CA LEU A 82 2.25 6.14 11.32
C LEU A 82 2.46 7.62 11.70
N LYS A 83 3.51 8.29 11.18
CA LYS A 83 3.68 9.75 11.38
C LYS A 83 2.54 10.54 10.76
N PHE A 84 1.93 10.05 9.70
CA PHE A 84 0.74 10.63 9.09
C PHE A 84 -0.56 10.25 9.81
N LYS A 85 -0.47 9.58 10.96
CA LYS A 85 -1.62 9.15 11.80
C LYS A 85 -2.55 8.15 11.10
N LEU A 86 -2.05 7.42 10.11
CA LEU A 86 -2.81 6.34 9.48
C LEU A 86 -2.96 5.15 10.45
N SER A 87 -4.17 4.61 10.53
CA SER A 87 -4.44 3.35 11.24
C SER A 87 -4.03 2.16 10.38
N ILE A 88 -2.79 1.69 10.56
CA ILE A 88 -2.15 0.70 9.69
C ILE A 88 -1.23 -0.21 10.48
N ILE A 89 -1.12 -1.46 10.07
CA ILE A 89 -0.14 -2.42 10.57
C ILE A 89 0.81 -2.85 9.45
N GLU A 90 1.94 -3.43 9.82
CA GLU A 90 3.00 -3.79 8.86
C GLU A 90 2.51 -4.72 7.75
N THR A 91 1.64 -5.67 8.08
CA THR A 91 1.08 -6.62 7.11
C THR A 91 0.14 -6.00 6.07
N ASP A 92 -0.28 -4.74 6.26
CA ASP A 92 -1.10 -4.03 5.28
C ASP A 92 -0.27 -3.42 4.15
N ILE A 93 1.06 -3.37 4.32
CA ILE A 93 1.98 -2.80 3.34
C ILE A 93 2.55 -3.94 2.48
N PHE A 94 2.41 -3.82 1.16
CA PHE A 94 2.92 -4.77 0.19
C PHE A 94 3.99 -4.10 -0.67
N THR A 95 5.19 -4.67 -0.65
CA THR A 95 6.38 -4.16 -1.35
C THR A 95 6.96 -5.21 -2.29
N PRO A 96 7.78 -4.85 -3.29
CA PRO A 96 8.49 -5.81 -4.13
C PRO A 96 9.34 -6.82 -3.34
N PRO A 97 10.09 -6.44 -2.29
CA PRO A 97 10.79 -7.40 -1.43
C PRO A 97 9.86 -8.45 -0.80
N ILE A 98 8.68 -8.04 -0.33
CA ILE A 98 7.68 -8.97 0.23
C ILE A 98 7.15 -9.92 -0.84
N ALA A 99 6.86 -9.41 -2.04
CA ALA A 99 6.45 -10.24 -3.18
C ALA A 99 7.52 -11.27 -3.55
N ALA A 100 8.79 -10.83 -3.60
CA ALA A 100 9.93 -11.72 -3.85
C ALA A 100 10.06 -12.81 -2.76
N GLY A 101 9.93 -12.43 -1.48
CA GLY A 101 9.94 -13.39 -0.37
C GLY A 101 8.84 -14.45 -0.48
N ILE A 102 7.62 -14.04 -0.85
CA ILE A 102 6.51 -14.98 -1.10
C ILE A 102 6.85 -15.93 -2.25
N PHE A 103 7.39 -15.42 -3.35
CA PHE A 103 7.82 -16.23 -4.49
C PHE A 103 8.89 -17.25 -4.10
N LEU A 104 9.92 -16.83 -3.38
CA LEU A 104 11.00 -17.70 -2.91
C LEU A 104 10.46 -18.82 -2.02
N LYS A 105 9.60 -18.52 -1.06
CA LYS A 105 8.96 -19.51 -0.19
C LYS A 105 8.11 -20.52 -0.98
N LYS A 106 7.30 -20.02 -1.92
CA LYS A 106 6.47 -20.89 -2.78
C LYS A 106 7.32 -21.88 -3.57
N ASN A 107 8.51 -21.48 -3.98
CA ASN A 107 9.46 -22.31 -4.74
C ASN A 107 10.46 -23.08 -3.84
N LYS A 108 10.27 -23.06 -2.51
CA LYS A 108 11.12 -23.74 -1.52
C LYS A 108 12.59 -23.30 -1.58
N ILE A 109 12.84 -22.04 -1.96
CA ILE A 109 14.18 -21.44 -2.00
C ILE A 109 14.43 -20.84 -0.61
N SER A 110 15.43 -21.34 0.12
CA SER A 110 15.78 -20.89 1.47
C SER A 110 17.09 -20.09 1.53
N LYS A 111 17.96 -20.26 0.52
CA LYS A 111 19.25 -19.60 0.43
C LYS A 111 19.26 -18.65 -0.75
N ILE A 112 19.65 -17.41 -0.52
CA ILE A 112 19.59 -16.33 -1.52
C ILE A 112 20.84 -15.47 -1.47
N PHE A 113 21.15 -14.82 -2.58
CA PHE A 113 22.12 -13.75 -2.66
C PHE A 113 21.39 -12.44 -2.98
N LEU A 114 21.56 -11.42 -2.15
CA LEU A 114 20.87 -10.14 -2.31
C LEU A 114 21.79 -9.11 -2.97
N LEU A 115 21.44 -8.72 -4.20
CA LEU A 115 22.02 -7.57 -4.91
C LEU A 115 21.12 -6.34 -4.72
N THR A 116 21.05 -5.82 -3.51
CA THR A 116 20.19 -4.69 -3.17
C THR A 116 20.79 -3.89 -2.03
N ASN A 117 20.11 -2.82 -1.63
CA ASN A 117 20.49 -2.03 -0.46
C ASN A 117 20.49 -2.92 0.80
N GLN A 118 21.55 -2.80 1.62
CA GLN A 118 21.70 -3.56 2.88
C GLN A 118 20.49 -3.42 3.81
N LEU A 119 19.80 -2.28 3.82
CA LEU A 119 18.62 -2.06 4.63
C LEU A 119 17.51 -3.05 4.35
N LEU A 120 17.40 -3.58 3.11
CA LEU A 120 16.39 -4.55 2.73
C LEU A 120 16.62 -5.96 3.28
N GLN A 121 17.79 -6.25 3.84
CA GLN A 121 18.03 -7.54 4.50
C GLN A 121 16.99 -7.83 5.58
N GLU A 122 16.43 -6.78 6.20
CA GLU A 122 15.38 -6.92 7.20
C GLU A 122 14.11 -7.59 6.64
N ASP A 123 13.75 -7.30 5.39
CA ASP A 123 12.58 -7.89 4.72
C ASP A 123 12.82 -9.36 4.29
N PHE A 124 14.09 -9.80 4.26
CA PHE A 124 14.52 -11.16 3.89
C PHE A 124 15.10 -11.97 5.06
N LYS A 125 14.92 -11.52 6.31
CA LYS A 125 15.50 -12.17 7.50
C LYS A 125 15.15 -13.64 7.69
N GLU A 126 14.12 -14.13 7.01
CA GLU A 126 13.70 -15.54 7.05
C GLU A 126 14.50 -16.42 6.09
N PHE A 127 15.36 -15.83 5.26
CA PHE A 127 16.19 -16.53 4.30
C PHE A 127 17.65 -16.53 4.74
N ILE A 128 18.39 -17.56 4.30
CA ILE A 128 19.85 -17.59 4.45
C ILE A 128 20.45 -16.67 3.39
N ILE A 129 21.03 -15.56 3.81
CA ILE A 129 21.64 -14.59 2.91
C ILE A 129 23.13 -14.91 2.77
N ASP A 130 23.56 -15.30 1.57
CA ASP A 130 24.98 -15.45 1.25
C ASP A 130 25.67 -14.09 1.24
N LYS A 131 26.90 -14.09 1.71
CA LYS A 131 27.79 -12.92 1.65
C LYS A 131 28.85 -13.17 0.57
N VAL A 132 29.20 -12.14 -0.16
CA VAL A 132 30.39 -12.11 -1.01
C VAL A 132 31.62 -12.02 -0.13
#